data_0e958eb36362db135f2fe8f323f0a58a
#
_entry.id   0e958eb36362db135f2fe8f323f0a58a
#
_cell.length_a   1.000
_cell.length_b   1.000
_cell.length_c   1.000
_cell.angle_alpha   90.00
_cell.angle_beta   90.00
_cell.angle_gamma   90.00
#
_symmetry.space_group_name_H-M   'P 1'
#
loop_
_entity.id
_entity.type
_entity.pdbx_description
1 polymer ?
#
loop_
_entity_poly.entity_id
_entity_poly.type
_entity_poly.pdbx_seq_one_letter_code
_entity_poly.pdbx_strand_id
1 'polypeptide(L)' 'MKVILQQDLEELGSKDQIIEVSDGYARNFLIPRGLAIAATPSELKKWQERKKVEKIKSWFWK' A
#
# COMPACT_ATOMS: atom_id res chain seq x y z
N MET A 1 7.33 -4.55 10.76
CA MET A 1 7.33 -3.46 9.76
C MET A 1 6.02 -3.46 8.98
N LYS A 2 5.43 -2.30 8.85
CA LYS A 2 4.19 -2.17 8.09
C LYS A 2 4.50 -1.85 6.65
N VAL A 3 3.78 -2.46 5.74
CA VAL A 3 3.95 -2.24 4.31
C VAL A 3 2.60 -2.06 3.63
N ILE A 4 2.62 -1.38 2.50
CA ILE A 4 1.43 -1.16 1.69
C ILE A 4 1.55 -2.05 0.46
N LEU A 5 0.59 -2.95 0.28
CA LEU A 5 0.62 -3.88 -0.84
C LEU A 5 0.38 -3.14 -2.15
N GLN A 6 1.16 -3.50 -3.17
CA GLN A 6 1.05 -2.89 -4.48
C GLN A 6 0.27 -3.74 -5.47
N GLN A 7 -0.06 -4.95 -5.08
CA GLN A 7 -0.88 -5.83 -5.90
C GLN A 7 -1.58 -6.85 -5.01
N ASP A 8 -2.58 -7.51 -5.55
CA ASP A 8 -3.32 -8.53 -4.82
C ASP A 8 -2.44 -9.75 -4.58
N LEU A 9 -2.31 -10.12 -3.31
CA LEU A 9 -1.51 -11.28 -2.91
C LEU A 9 -2.39 -12.18 -2.04
N GLU A 10 -2.69 -13.36 -2.54
CA GLU A 10 -3.58 -14.27 -1.82
C GLU A 10 -3.12 -14.56 -0.40
N GLU A 11 -1.81 -14.64 -0.21
CA GLU A 11 -1.25 -14.96 1.10
C GLU A 11 -1.24 -13.77 2.07
N LEU A 12 -1.25 -12.57 1.56
CA LEU A 12 -1.04 -11.38 2.37
C LEU A 12 -2.23 -10.43 2.41
N GLY A 13 -2.93 -10.28 1.31
CA GLY A 13 -4.07 -9.39 1.26
C GLY A 13 -4.24 -8.75 -0.11
N SER A 14 -5.09 -7.74 -0.16
CA SER A 14 -5.44 -7.07 -1.41
C SER A 14 -4.54 -5.89 -1.69
N LYS A 15 -4.55 -5.46 -2.92
CA LYS A 15 -3.84 -4.25 -3.33
C LYS A 15 -4.25 -3.07 -2.46
N ASP A 16 -3.27 -2.23 -2.13
CA ASP A 16 -3.45 -1.03 -1.30
C ASP A 16 -3.81 -1.34 0.15
N GLN A 17 -3.72 -2.59 0.55
CA GLN A 17 -3.94 -2.95 1.95
C GLN A 17 -2.65 -2.78 2.73
N ILE A 18 -2.76 -2.26 3.95
CA ILE A 18 -1.62 -2.12 4.84
C ILE A 18 -1.55 -3.34 5.73
N ILE A 19 -0.42 -4.02 5.73
CA ILE A 19 -0.21 -5.20 6.55
C ILE A 19 1.09 -5.07 7.33
N GLU A 20 1.20 -5.87 8.38
CA GLU A 20 2.43 -5.90 9.18
C GLU A 20 3.15 -7.22 8.95
N VAL A 21 4.44 -7.13 8.63
CA VAL A 21 5.30 -8.29 8.40
C VAL A 21 6.64 -8.05 9.05
N SER A 22 7.47 -9.08 9.12
CA SER A 22 8.81 -8.93 9.67
C SER A 22 9.66 -8.07 8.74
N ASP A 23 10.64 -7.35 9.31
CA ASP A 23 11.54 -6.51 8.53
C ASP A 23 12.27 -7.31 7.46
N GLY A 24 12.75 -8.49 7.83
CA GLY A 24 13.48 -9.34 6.90
C GLY A 24 12.64 -9.74 5.71
N TYR A 25 11.42 -10.16 5.96
CA TYR A 25 10.51 -10.58 4.90
C TYR A 25 10.19 -9.41 3.96
N ALA A 26 9.87 -8.26 4.55
CA ALA A 26 9.53 -7.08 3.76
C ALA A 26 10.71 -6.64 2.89
N ARG A 27 11.88 -6.51 3.49
CA ARG A 27 13.06 -6.00 2.78
C ARG A 27 13.66 -6.98 1.80
N ASN A 28 13.58 -8.28 2.09
CA ASN A 28 14.20 -9.29 1.25
C ASN A 28 13.27 -9.89 0.21
N PHE A 29 11.99 -9.79 0.42
CA PHE A 29 11.01 -10.40 -0.47
C PHE A 29 10.05 -9.39 -1.08
N LEU A 30 9.31 -8.68 -0.24
CA LEU A 30 8.23 -7.82 -0.75
C LEU A 30 8.74 -6.60 -1.51
N ILE A 31 9.65 -5.86 -0.92
CA ILE A 31 10.13 -4.62 -1.51
C ILE A 31 10.97 -4.84 -2.76
N PRO A 32 11.96 -5.75 -2.77
CA PRO A 32 12.75 -5.96 -3.99
C PRO A 32 11.93 -6.47 -5.16
N ARG A 33 10.85 -7.19 -4.90
CA ARG A 33 9.99 -7.72 -5.96
C ARG A 33 8.91 -6.75 -6.39
N GLY A 34 8.81 -5.61 -5.71
CA GLY A 34 7.78 -4.64 -6.04
C GLY A 34 6.39 -5.05 -5.62
N LEU A 35 6.28 -6.01 -4.71
CA LEU A 35 4.99 -6.49 -4.22
C LEU A 35 4.38 -5.56 -3.18
N ALA A 36 5.23 -4.82 -2.47
CA ALA A 36 4.78 -3.89 -1.45
C ALA A 36 5.84 -2.82 -1.25
N ILE A 37 5.46 -1.74 -0.60
CA ILE A 37 6.38 -0.66 -0.25
C ILE A 37 6.30 -0.41 1.25
N ALA A 38 7.36 0.14 1.80
CA ALA A 38 7.38 0.47 3.22
C ALA A 38 6.31 1.53 3.52
N ALA A 39 5.54 1.28 4.58
CA ALA A 39 4.49 2.21 4.99
C ALA A 39 5.09 3.34 5.84
N THR A 40 5.92 4.16 5.20
CA THR A 40 6.49 5.33 5.85
C THR A 40 5.43 6.43 5.96
N PRO A 41 5.65 7.42 6.82
CA PRO A 41 4.69 8.54 6.92
C PRO A 41 4.42 9.20 5.56
N SER A 42 5.46 9.35 4.75
CA SER A 42 5.31 9.94 3.40
C SER A 42 4.43 9.08 2.50
N GLU A 43 4.67 7.78 2.51
CA GLU A 43 3.90 6.85 1.69
C GLU A 43 2.47 6.72 2.18
N LEU A 44 2.28 6.73 3.48
CA LEU A 44 0.93 6.69 4.06
C LEU A 44 0.14 7.93 3.67
N LYS A 45 0.78 9.07 3.67
CA LYS A 45 0.14 10.32 3.28
C LYS A 45 -0.29 10.26 1.82
N LYS A 46 0.58 9.78 0.94
CA LYS A 46 0.26 9.63 -0.47
C LYS A 46 -0.89 8.65 -0.68
N TRP A 47 -0.86 7.56 0.08
CA TRP A 47 -1.89 6.54 0.01
C TRP A 47 -3.25 7.10 0.41
N GLN A 48 -3.30 7.85 1.50
CA GLN A 48 -4.53 8.47 1.96
C GLN A 48 -5.04 9.53 0.98
N GLU A 49 -4.14 10.35 0.47
CA GLU A 49 -4.50 11.39 -0.48
C GLU A 49 -5.03 10.80 -1.77
N ARG A 50 -4.43 9.72 -2.24
CA ARG A 50 -4.88 9.06 -3.46
C ARG A 50 -6.30 8.54 -3.31
N LYS A 51 -6.59 7.90 -2.19
CA LYS A 51 -7.94 7.41 -1.92
C LYS A 51 -8.93 8.55 -1.79
N LYS A 52 -8.52 9.61 -1.13
CA LYS A 52 -9.35 10.78 -0.96
C LYS A 52 -9.67 11.44 -2.30
N VAL A 53 -8.63 11.59 -3.11
CA VAL A 53 -8.78 12.22 -4.42
C VAL A 53 -9.71 11.42 -5.32
N GLU A 54 -9.57 10.10 -5.31
CA GLU A 54 -10.46 9.25 -6.10
C GLU A 54 -11.91 9.44 -5.69
N LYS A 55 -12.16 9.48 -4.40
CA LYS A 55 -13.51 9.67 -3.90
C LYS A 55 -14.07 11.02 -4.29
N ILE A 56 -13.27 12.06 -4.12
CA ILE A 56 -13.68 13.42 -4.46
C ILE A 56 -13.91 13.55 -5.97
N LYS A 57 -13.00 12.97 -6.74
CA LYS A 57 -13.10 13.02 -8.20
C LYS A 57 -14.36 12.34 -8.69
N SER A 58 -14.66 11.18 -8.14
CA SER A 58 -15.88 10.46 -8.50
C SER A 58 -17.11 11.27 -8.17
N TRP A 59 -17.10 11.91 -7.04
CA TRP A 59 -18.20 12.75 -6.63
C TRP A 59 -18.33 14.00 -7.48
N PHE A 60 -17.20 14.59 -7.81
CA PHE A 60 -17.14 15.83 -8.56
C PHE A 60 -17.65 15.66 -10.00
N TRP A 61 -17.36 14.54 -10.59
CA TRP A 61 -17.73 14.31 -11.98
C TRP A 61 -19.20 13.94 -12.17
N LYS A 62 -19.90 13.77 -11.10
CA LYS A 62 -21.35 13.62 -11.20
C LYS A 62 -22.02 14.93 -11.43
#